data_0b1d1da0961a0d5f047a97ab4a9da062
#
_entry.id   0b1d1da0961a0d5f047a97ab4a9da062
#
_cell.length_a   1.000
_cell.length_b   1.000
_cell.length_c   1.000
_cell.angle_alpha   90.00
_cell.angle_beta   90.00
_cell.angle_gamma   90.00
#
_symmetry.space_group_name_H-M   'P 1'
#
loop_
_entity.id
_entity.type
_entity.pdbx_description
1 polymer ?
#
loop_
_entity_poly.entity_id
_entity_poly.type
_entity_poly.pdbx_seq_one_letter_code
_entity_poly.pdbx_strand_id
1 'polypeptide(L)' 'MPRPPNPDVRRRLLASGLALVHGRGFAASGVKDITDSAGVPKGSFYAYFSSKEAFAAAILEHYWA' A
#
# COMPACT_ATOMS: atom_id res chain seq x y z
N MET A 1 7.57 -14.70 17.03
CA MET A 1 7.23 -13.38 17.53
C MET A 1 7.02 -12.43 16.36
N PRO A 2 5.87 -11.78 16.27
CA PRO A 2 5.65 -10.89 15.13
C PRO A 2 6.59 -9.69 15.22
N ARG A 3 7.13 -9.30 14.07
CA ARG A 3 7.95 -8.11 13.99
C ARG A 3 7.07 -6.87 13.97
N PRO A 4 7.52 -5.78 14.59
CA PRO A 4 6.81 -4.52 14.40
C PRO A 4 6.84 -4.12 12.92
N PRO A 5 5.81 -3.43 12.41
CA PRO A 5 5.81 -2.96 11.03
C PRO A 5 7.04 -2.12 10.72
N ASN A 6 7.61 -2.34 9.54
CA ASN A 6 8.79 -1.63 9.08
C ASN A 6 8.35 -0.35 8.34
N PRO A 7 8.79 0.84 8.78
CA PRO A 7 8.41 2.09 8.10
C PRO A 7 8.82 2.16 6.62
N ASP A 8 9.90 1.49 6.25
CA ASP A 8 10.33 1.45 4.86
C ASP A 8 9.39 0.64 3.99
N VAL A 9 8.88 -0.48 4.52
CA VAL A 9 7.88 -1.29 3.80
C VAL A 9 6.59 -0.50 3.64
N ARG A 10 6.16 0.20 4.68
CA ARG A 10 4.97 1.04 4.61
C ARG A 10 5.12 2.10 3.51
N ARG A 11 6.25 2.75 3.46
CA ARG A 11 6.54 3.77 2.43
C ARG A 11 6.54 3.18 1.03
N ARG A 12 7.13 1.99 0.84
CA ARG A 12 7.12 1.30 -0.45
C ARG A 12 5.70 0.99 -0.91
N LEU A 13 4.86 0.52 0.02
CA LEU A 13 3.47 0.24 -0.29
C LEU A 13 2.74 1.52 -0.71
N LEU A 14 2.92 2.61 0.02
CA LEU A 14 2.29 3.89 -0.30
C LEU A 14 2.75 4.42 -1.65
N ALA A 15 4.04 4.36 -1.93
CA ALA A 15 4.58 4.83 -3.21
C ALA A 15 4.08 3.99 -4.38
N SER A 16 4.06 2.65 -4.21
CA SER A 16 3.55 1.74 -5.24
C SER A 16 2.07 1.97 -5.48
N GLY A 17 1.30 2.13 -4.41
CA GLY A 17 -0.12 2.40 -4.50
C GLY A 17 -0.41 3.69 -5.23
N LEU A 18 0.33 4.76 -4.92
CA LEU A 18 0.16 6.03 -5.59
C LEU A 18 0.41 5.90 -7.09
N ALA A 19 1.50 5.24 -7.48
CA ALA A 19 1.84 5.05 -8.89
C ALA A 19 0.77 4.24 -9.63
N LEU A 20 0.28 3.16 -9.03
CA LEU A 20 -0.72 2.31 -9.66
C LEU A 20 -2.07 3.01 -9.75
N VAL A 21 -2.48 3.70 -8.70
CA VAL A 21 -3.75 4.43 -8.69
C VAL A 21 -3.70 5.56 -9.73
N HIS A 22 -2.58 6.24 -9.84
CA HIS A 22 -2.39 7.30 -10.82
C HIS A 22 -2.43 6.76 -12.25
N GLY A 23 -1.81 5.59 -12.48
CA GLY A 23 -1.74 5.00 -13.81
C GLY A 23 -2.99 4.25 -14.24
N ARG A 24 -3.61 3.51 -13.32
CA ARG A 24 -4.73 2.60 -13.62
C ARG A 24 -6.05 2.99 -12.95
N GLY A 25 -5.99 3.83 -11.93
CA GLY A 25 -7.13 4.13 -11.09
C GLY A 25 -7.25 3.17 -9.92
N PHE A 26 -7.94 3.61 -8.87
CA PHE A 26 -8.04 2.85 -7.62
C PHE A 26 -8.74 1.51 -7.81
N ALA A 27 -9.83 1.51 -8.56
CA ALA A 27 -10.65 0.29 -8.75
C ALA A 27 -9.87 -0.80 -9.51
N ALA A 28 -8.96 -0.41 -10.39
CA ALA A 28 -8.17 -1.35 -11.18
C ALA A 28 -6.88 -1.80 -10.46
N SER A 29 -6.59 -1.25 -9.30
CA SER A 29 -5.36 -1.56 -8.55
C SER A 29 -5.69 -2.49 -7.39
N GLY A 30 -5.42 -3.77 -7.55
CA GLY A 30 -5.64 -4.76 -6.49
C GLY A 30 -4.51 -4.79 -5.48
N VAL A 31 -4.77 -5.37 -4.30
CA VAL A 31 -3.76 -5.52 -3.26
C VAL A 31 -2.55 -6.30 -3.78
N LYS A 32 -2.79 -7.34 -4.57
CA LYS A 32 -1.70 -8.13 -5.15
C LYS A 32 -0.82 -7.28 -6.05
N ASP A 33 -1.42 -6.44 -6.88
CA ASP A 33 -0.66 -5.56 -7.77
C ASP A 33 0.20 -4.59 -6.97
N ILE A 34 -0.35 -4.04 -5.90
CA ILE A 34 0.36 -3.09 -5.04
C ILE A 34 1.55 -3.78 -4.37
N THR A 35 1.34 -4.95 -3.78
CA THR A 35 2.41 -5.68 -3.10
C THR A 35 3.46 -6.20 -4.06
N ASP A 36 3.07 -6.67 -5.24
CA ASP A 36 4.02 -7.10 -6.26
C ASP A 36 4.89 -5.93 -6.72
N SER A 37 4.28 -4.78 -6.94
CA SER A 37 5.01 -3.57 -7.34
C SER A 37 5.96 -3.09 -6.24
N ALA A 38 5.56 -3.23 -4.98
CA ALA A 38 6.38 -2.83 -3.84
C ALA A 38 7.47 -3.84 -3.50
N GLY A 39 7.38 -5.05 -4.05
CA GLY A 39 8.33 -6.12 -3.76
C GLY A 39 8.14 -6.73 -2.38
N VAL A 40 6.90 -6.78 -1.89
CA VAL A 40 6.58 -7.36 -0.57
C VAL A 40 5.53 -8.46 -0.72
N PRO A 41 5.49 -9.44 0.20
CA PRO A 41 4.46 -10.47 0.16
C PRO A 41 3.06 -9.89 0.36
N LYS A 42 2.07 -10.48 -0.31
CA LYS A 42 0.68 -10.03 -0.21
C LYS A 42 0.17 -9.97 1.23
N GLY A 43 0.53 -10.96 2.04
CA GLY A 43 0.13 -10.99 3.44
C GLY A 43 0.64 -9.81 4.27
N SER A 44 1.76 -9.22 3.84
CA SER A 44 2.33 -8.07 4.54
C SER A 44 1.47 -6.83 4.44
N PHE A 45 0.66 -6.70 3.38
CA PHE A 45 -0.22 -5.55 3.21
C PHE A 45 -1.13 -5.36 4.43
N TYR A 46 -1.73 -6.44 4.90
CA TYR A 46 -2.68 -6.38 6.01
C TYR A 46 -2.02 -6.17 7.37
N ALA A 47 -0.70 -6.27 7.45
CA ALA A 47 0.04 -5.87 8.65
C ALA A 47 0.14 -4.34 8.77
N TYR A 48 -0.03 -3.62 7.68
CA TYR A 48 0.11 -2.16 7.62
C TYR A 48 -1.21 -1.43 7.41
N PHE A 49 -2.14 -2.05 6.69
CA PHE A 49 -3.42 -1.43 6.34
C PHE A 49 -4.54 -2.45 6.51
N SER A 50 -5.59 -2.05 7.22
CA SER A 50 -6.68 -2.97 7.53
C SER A 50 -7.55 -3.32 6.32
N SER A 51 -7.56 -2.44 5.31
CA SER A 51 -8.35 -2.63 4.10
C SER A 51 -7.76 -1.79 2.98
N LYS A 52 -8.24 -2.05 1.75
CA LYS A 52 -7.85 -1.26 0.58
C LYS A 52 -8.28 0.20 0.74
N GLU A 53 -9.43 0.42 1.34
CA GLU A 53 -9.97 1.77 1.59
C GLU A 53 -9.11 2.51 2.62
N ALA A 54 -8.67 1.82 3.68
CA ALA A 54 -7.75 2.40 4.65
C ALA A 54 -6.41 2.76 3.99
N PHE A 55 -5.96 1.93 3.05
CA PHE A 55 -4.76 2.19 2.28
C PHE A 55 -4.91 3.45 1.42
N ALA A 56 -6.05 3.61 0.76
CA ALA A 56 -6.33 4.80 -0.03
C ALA A 56 -6.32 6.06 0.82
N ALA A 57 -6.92 6.00 2.00
CA ALA A 57 -6.90 7.11 2.94
C ALA A 57 -5.47 7.45 3.38
N ALA A 58 -4.64 6.43 3.61
CA ALA A 58 -3.25 6.63 3.99
C ALA A 58 -2.44 7.29 2.87
N ILE A 59 -2.70 6.94 1.62
CA ILE A 59 -2.07 7.59 0.47
C ILE A 59 -2.40 9.08 0.46
N LEU A 60 -3.68 9.41 0.64
CA LEU A 60 -4.13 10.80 0.67
C LEU A 60 -3.45 11.57 1.81
N GLU A 61 -3.43 10.99 3.00
CA GLU A 61 -2.78 11.64 4.16
C GLU A 61 -1.30 11.86 3.92
N HIS A 62 -0.63 10.89 3.32
CA HIS A 62 0.82 10.94 3.13
C HIS A 62 1.24 11.97 2.08
N TYR A 63 0.47 12.08 0.99
CA TYR A 63 0.86 12.91 -0.16
C TYR A 63 0.10 14.23 -0.26
N TRP A 64 -1.07 14.34 0.34
CA TRP A 64 -1.93 15.53 0.22
C TRP A 64 -2.42 16.08 1.55
N ALA A 65 -1.88 15.61 2.66
CA ALA A 65 -2.27 16.13 3.97
C ALA A 65 -1.78 17.55 4.19
#